data_b598aace8e4d268b7e71689744470e60
#
_entry.id   b598aace8e4d268b7e71689744470e60
#
_cell.length_a   1.000
_cell.length_b   1.000
_cell.length_c   1.000
_cell.angle_alpha   90.00
_cell.angle_beta   90.00
_cell.angle_gamma   90.00
#
_symmetry.space_group_name_H-M   'P 1'
#
loop_
_entity.id
_entity.type
_entity.pdbx_description
1 polymer ?
#
loop_
_entity_poly.entity_id
_entity_poly.type
_entity_poly.pdbx_seq_one_letter_code
_entity_poly.pdbx_strand_id
1 'polypeptide(L)'
;MSQLMYEYRDFVASRMKPMGTPREDLLHMTLGVAVEAGELVDAIKKHWVYGKPLDVGNVVEELGDLLFYIQGVLNIVTSQGVLAPKTLEDLTVANMNKLSKRYPTGYSDQAAIARADKD
;
A
#
# COMPACT_ATOMS: atom_id res chain seq x y z
N MET A 1 19.90 2.32 0.72
CA MET A 1 18.59 2.54 0.11
C MET A 1 18.51 1.76 -1.18
N SER A 2 17.39 1.16 -1.45
CA SER A 2 17.22 0.31 -2.62
C SER A 2 17.06 1.13 -3.90
N GLN A 3 17.96 0.92 -4.85
CA GLN A 3 17.85 1.52 -6.19
C GLN A 3 16.54 1.11 -6.87
N LEU A 4 16.12 -0.13 -6.69
CA LEU A 4 14.86 -0.64 -7.24
C LEU A 4 13.65 0.17 -6.75
N MET A 5 13.63 0.57 -5.48
CA MET A 5 12.50 1.31 -4.95
C MET A 5 12.40 2.73 -5.54
N TYR A 6 13.53 3.36 -5.83
CA TYR A 6 13.54 4.63 -6.55
C TYR A 6 13.10 4.44 -8.00
N GLU A 7 13.55 3.38 -8.65
CA GLU A 7 13.12 3.05 -10.01
C GLU A 7 11.62 2.77 -10.07
N TYR A 8 11.09 2.05 -9.10
CA TYR A 8 9.65 1.76 -9.02
C TYR A 8 8.84 3.02 -8.79
N ARG A 9 9.29 3.90 -7.89
CA ARG A 9 8.67 5.20 -7.68
C ARG A 9 8.54 5.97 -8.99
N ASP A 10 9.62 6.05 -9.74
CA ASP A 10 9.65 6.80 -11.00
C ASP A 10 8.84 6.08 -12.10
N PHE A 11 8.87 4.75 -12.12
CA PHE A 11 8.04 3.96 -13.02
C PHE A 11 6.55 4.24 -12.78
N VAL A 12 6.11 4.19 -11.53
CA VAL A 12 4.71 4.48 -11.18
C VAL A 12 4.34 5.89 -11.62
N ALA A 13 5.17 6.88 -11.33
CA ALA A 13 4.92 8.25 -11.75
C ALA A 13 4.73 8.36 -13.28
N SER A 14 5.49 7.59 -14.05
CA SER A 14 5.42 7.58 -15.51
C SER A 14 4.19 6.86 -16.07
N ARG A 15 3.50 6.06 -15.27
CA ARG A 15 2.35 5.24 -15.69
C ARG A 15 1.02 5.73 -15.12
N MET A 16 1.04 6.75 -14.26
CA MET A 16 -0.17 7.31 -13.71
C MET A 16 -0.90 8.14 -14.77
N LYS A 17 -2.22 7.97 -14.84
CA LYS A 17 -3.05 8.82 -15.71
C LYS A 17 -3.17 10.21 -15.08
N PRO A 18 -2.74 11.28 -15.76
CA PRO A 18 -2.95 12.63 -15.24
C PRO A 18 -4.43 13.01 -15.31
N MET A 19 -4.95 13.54 -14.20
CA MET A 19 -6.35 13.96 -14.09
C MET A 19 -6.53 15.47 -14.16
N GLY A 20 -5.42 16.22 -14.21
CA GLY A 20 -5.45 17.66 -14.38
C GLY A 20 -4.99 18.46 -13.17
N THR A 21 -5.27 18.01 -11.97
CA THR A 21 -4.84 18.65 -10.73
C THR A 21 -4.29 17.63 -9.75
N PRO A 22 -3.40 18.01 -8.81
CA PRO A 22 -2.91 17.09 -7.78
C PRO A 22 -4.03 16.51 -6.93
N ARG A 23 -5.07 17.28 -6.65
CA ARG A 23 -6.23 16.82 -5.87
C ARG A 23 -6.97 15.69 -6.59
N GLU A 24 -7.20 15.84 -7.88
CA GLU A 24 -7.87 14.83 -8.69
C GLU A 24 -6.99 13.60 -8.89
N ASP A 25 -5.68 13.78 -9.06
CA ASP A 25 -4.71 12.69 -9.14
C ASP A 25 -4.74 11.87 -7.85
N LEU A 26 -4.78 12.54 -6.70
CA LEU A 26 -4.84 11.89 -5.39
C LEU A 26 -6.12 11.05 -5.26
N LEU A 27 -7.26 11.61 -5.63
CA LEU A 27 -8.52 10.88 -5.60
C LEU A 27 -8.48 9.66 -6.51
N HIS A 28 -7.98 9.81 -7.75
CA HIS A 28 -7.87 8.72 -8.71
C HIS A 28 -7.04 7.56 -8.17
N MET A 29 -5.85 7.85 -7.65
CA MET A 29 -4.96 6.82 -7.12
C MET A 29 -5.52 6.17 -5.85
N THR A 30 -6.18 6.95 -5.00
CA THR A 30 -6.83 6.42 -3.79
C THR A 30 -8.01 5.50 -4.15
N LEU A 31 -8.80 5.86 -5.14
CA LEU A 31 -9.87 4.98 -5.65
C LEU A 31 -9.28 3.68 -6.20
N GLY A 32 -8.12 3.76 -6.86
CA GLY A 32 -7.40 2.58 -7.34
C GLY A 32 -7.03 1.62 -6.22
N VAL A 33 -6.59 2.14 -5.07
CA VAL A 33 -6.30 1.31 -3.89
C VAL A 33 -7.56 0.53 -3.47
N ALA A 34 -8.71 1.19 -3.41
CA ALA A 34 -9.97 0.54 -3.02
C ALA A 34 -10.42 -0.51 -4.04
N VAL A 35 -10.30 -0.21 -5.33
CA VAL A 35 -10.69 -1.13 -6.40
C VAL A 35 -9.81 -2.38 -6.37
N GLU A 36 -8.50 -2.23 -6.28
CA GLU A 36 -7.58 -3.39 -6.27
C GLU A 36 -7.71 -4.20 -4.98
N ALA A 37 -8.00 -3.56 -3.85
CA ALA A 37 -8.34 -4.28 -2.62
C ALA A 37 -9.59 -5.14 -2.83
N GLY A 38 -10.59 -4.61 -3.53
CA GLY A 38 -11.80 -5.37 -3.89
C GLY A 38 -11.50 -6.54 -4.82
N GLU A 39 -10.63 -6.37 -5.81
CA GLU A 39 -10.20 -7.46 -6.71
C GLU A 39 -9.48 -8.57 -5.93
N LEU A 40 -8.65 -8.19 -4.96
CA LEU A 40 -7.99 -9.15 -4.08
C LEU A 40 -9.03 -9.94 -3.27
N VAL A 41 -10.00 -9.24 -2.69
CA VAL A 41 -11.10 -9.88 -1.92
C VAL A 41 -11.87 -10.83 -2.81
N ASP A 42 -12.17 -10.46 -4.06
CA ASP A 42 -12.90 -11.31 -4.99
C ASP A 42 -12.12 -12.61 -5.31
N ALA A 43 -10.81 -12.51 -5.48
CA ALA A 43 -9.96 -13.68 -5.71
C ALA A 43 -10.03 -14.68 -4.54
N ILE A 44 -9.99 -14.17 -3.31
CA ILE A 44 -10.09 -15.01 -2.10
C ILE A 44 -11.51 -15.56 -1.94
N LYS A 45 -12.53 -14.75 -2.23
CA LYS A 45 -13.94 -15.15 -2.16
C LYS A 45 -14.22 -16.34 -3.05
N LYS A 46 -13.71 -16.34 -4.30
CA LYS A 46 -13.88 -17.44 -5.24
C LYS A 46 -13.35 -18.76 -4.68
N HIS A 47 -12.23 -18.72 -3.99
CA HIS A 47 -11.66 -19.89 -3.35
C HIS A 47 -12.49 -20.32 -2.14
N TRP A 48 -12.79 -19.38 -1.24
CA TRP A 48 -13.40 -19.68 0.05
C TRP A 48 -14.90 -20.01 -0.05
N VAL A 49 -15.65 -19.21 -0.82
CA VAL A 49 -17.11 -19.33 -0.91
C VAL A 49 -17.53 -20.43 -1.88
N TYR A 50 -16.86 -20.51 -3.03
CA TYR A 50 -17.26 -21.43 -4.10
C TYR A 50 -16.41 -22.71 -4.15
N GLY A 51 -15.48 -22.88 -3.23
CA GLY A 51 -14.65 -24.08 -3.15
C GLY A 51 -13.69 -24.29 -4.32
N LYS A 52 -13.40 -23.23 -5.09
CA LYS A 52 -12.43 -23.31 -6.18
C LYS A 52 -11.01 -23.33 -5.65
N PRO A 53 -10.05 -23.96 -6.36
CA PRO A 53 -8.64 -23.86 -5.97
C PRO A 53 -8.21 -22.39 -5.89
N LEU A 54 -7.32 -22.07 -4.94
CA LEU A 54 -6.78 -20.71 -4.82
C LEU A 54 -5.94 -20.38 -6.04
N ASP A 55 -6.32 -19.32 -6.76
CA ASP A 55 -5.54 -18.82 -7.90
C ASP A 55 -4.43 -17.91 -7.37
N VAL A 56 -3.29 -18.52 -7.04
CA VAL A 56 -2.14 -17.79 -6.47
C VAL A 56 -1.61 -16.74 -7.41
N GLY A 57 -1.58 -17.04 -8.72
CA GLY A 57 -1.12 -16.08 -9.74
C GLY A 57 -1.96 -14.81 -9.73
N ASN A 58 -3.27 -14.96 -9.66
CA ASN A 58 -4.20 -13.82 -9.60
C ASN A 58 -4.04 -13.04 -8.29
N VAL A 59 -3.86 -13.72 -7.17
CA VAL A 59 -3.62 -13.06 -5.88
C VAL A 59 -2.34 -12.20 -5.94
N VAL A 60 -1.27 -12.76 -6.46
CA VAL A 60 0.01 -12.04 -6.59
C VAL A 60 -0.14 -10.83 -7.53
N GLU A 61 -0.86 -10.99 -8.64
CA GLU A 61 -1.14 -9.89 -9.57
C GLU A 61 -1.88 -8.75 -8.87
N GLU A 62 -2.93 -9.06 -8.11
CA GLU A 62 -3.72 -8.04 -7.40
C GLU A 62 -2.92 -7.36 -6.29
N LEU A 63 -2.03 -8.08 -5.62
CA LEU A 63 -1.11 -7.48 -4.64
C LEU A 63 -0.17 -6.48 -5.33
N GLY A 64 0.34 -6.81 -6.51
CA GLY A 64 1.17 -5.90 -7.29
C GLY A 64 0.42 -4.65 -7.74
N ASP A 65 -0.82 -4.81 -8.21
CA ASP A 65 -1.66 -3.70 -8.62
C ASP A 65 -1.97 -2.78 -7.43
N LEU A 66 -2.22 -3.36 -6.26
CA LEU A 66 -2.40 -2.60 -5.02
C LEU A 66 -1.16 -1.76 -4.69
N LEU A 67 0.00 -2.38 -4.82
CA LEU A 67 1.29 -1.72 -4.60
C LEU A 67 1.49 -0.52 -5.52
N PHE A 68 1.09 -0.66 -6.78
CA PHE A 68 1.15 0.42 -7.77
C PHE A 68 0.38 1.65 -7.29
N TYR A 69 -0.86 1.47 -6.87
CA TYR A 69 -1.69 2.58 -6.42
C TYR A 69 -1.20 3.17 -5.09
N ILE A 70 -0.68 2.33 -4.20
CA ILE A 70 -0.08 2.81 -2.94
C ILE A 70 1.11 3.74 -3.23
N GLN A 71 2.03 3.33 -4.10
CA GLN A 71 3.15 4.17 -4.48
C GLN A 71 2.66 5.44 -5.20
N GLY A 72 1.60 5.33 -6.01
CA GLY A 72 1.00 6.48 -6.67
C GLY A 72 0.47 7.53 -5.69
N VAL A 73 -0.24 7.11 -4.66
CA VAL A 73 -0.69 8.00 -3.58
C VAL A 73 0.50 8.66 -2.90
N LEU A 74 1.53 7.87 -2.59
CA LEU A 74 2.74 8.36 -1.94
C LEU A 74 3.44 9.42 -2.79
N ASN A 75 3.55 9.20 -4.09
CA ASN A 75 4.13 10.17 -5.03
C ASN A 75 3.43 11.52 -4.97
N ILE A 76 2.10 11.50 -4.93
CA ILE A 76 1.31 12.73 -4.93
C ILE A 76 1.46 13.49 -3.62
N VAL A 77 1.34 12.82 -2.48
CA VAL A 77 1.42 13.51 -1.18
C VAL A 77 2.81 14.04 -0.92
N THR A 78 3.86 13.37 -1.38
CA THR A 78 5.24 13.83 -1.18
C THR A 78 5.62 14.93 -2.17
N SER A 79 4.98 15.01 -3.34
CA SER A 79 5.24 16.08 -4.31
C SER A 79 4.73 17.43 -3.83
N GLN A 80 3.91 17.49 -2.79
CA GLN A 80 3.36 18.72 -2.24
C GLN A 80 4.25 19.33 -1.14
N GLY A 81 5.51 18.91 -1.08
CA GLY A 81 6.48 19.48 -0.14
C GLY A 81 6.35 18.98 1.28
N VAL A 82 5.57 17.96 1.53
CA VAL A 82 5.41 17.36 2.85
C VAL A 82 6.60 16.43 3.12
N LEU A 83 7.20 16.55 4.29
CA LEU A 83 8.29 15.67 4.72
C LEU A 83 7.69 14.33 5.13
N ALA A 84 7.75 13.34 4.23
CA ALA A 84 7.12 12.04 4.39
C ALA A 84 7.94 10.97 3.67
N PRO A 85 7.67 9.68 3.92
CA PRO A 85 8.27 8.59 3.13
C PRO A 85 8.06 8.82 1.63
N LYS A 86 9.08 8.55 0.81
CA LYS A 86 9.03 8.79 -0.64
C LYS A 86 8.93 7.51 -1.46
N THR A 87 9.39 6.40 -0.91
CA THR A 87 9.37 5.10 -1.57
C THR A 87 8.68 4.07 -0.69
N LEU A 88 8.34 2.93 -1.28
CA LEU A 88 7.78 1.81 -0.52
C LEU A 88 8.75 1.34 0.56
N GLU A 89 10.06 1.41 0.33
CA GLU A 89 11.06 1.08 1.34
C GLU A 89 10.96 2.02 2.54
N ASP A 90 10.87 3.33 2.31
CA ASP A 90 10.68 4.31 3.38
C ASP A 90 9.39 4.05 4.16
N LEU A 91 8.32 3.73 3.44
CA LEU A 91 7.03 3.41 4.02
C LEU A 91 7.10 2.16 4.89
N THR A 92 7.80 1.12 4.43
CA THR A 92 7.98 -0.11 5.21
C THR A 92 8.80 0.14 6.46
N VAL A 93 9.85 0.94 6.39
CA VAL A 93 10.65 1.30 7.56
C VAL A 93 9.80 2.05 8.59
N ALA A 94 9.04 3.04 8.15
CA ALA A 94 8.14 3.79 9.03
C ALA A 94 7.11 2.86 9.70
N ASN A 95 6.56 1.93 8.95
CA ASN A 95 5.59 0.97 9.46
C ASN A 95 6.22 0.01 10.47
N MET A 96 7.42 -0.50 10.19
CA MET A 96 8.15 -1.36 11.11
C MET A 96 8.44 -0.65 12.44
N ASN A 97 8.87 0.61 12.37
CA ASN A 97 9.15 1.40 13.57
C ASN A 97 7.88 1.59 14.42
N LYS A 98 6.76 1.90 13.77
CA LYS A 98 5.46 2.02 14.43
C LYS A 98 5.04 0.73 15.12
N LEU A 99 5.07 -0.37 14.37
CA LEU A 99 4.61 -1.67 14.88
C LEU A 99 5.55 -2.27 15.92
N SER A 100 6.84 -1.93 15.88
CA SER A 100 7.79 -2.34 16.92
C SER A 100 7.48 -1.68 18.26
N LYS A 101 6.93 -0.47 18.25
CA LYS A 101 6.45 0.17 19.47
C LYS A 101 5.17 -0.46 20.00
N ARG A 102 4.24 -0.80 19.09
CA ARG A 102 2.97 -1.44 19.47
C ARG A 102 3.17 -2.88 19.92
N TYR A 103 4.03 -3.62 19.24
CA TYR A 103 4.26 -5.05 19.46
C TYR A 103 5.76 -5.33 19.66
N PRO A 104 6.33 -4.95 20.84
CA PRO A 104 7.79 -5.09 21.05
C PRO A 104 8.29 -6.53 20.93
N THR A 105 7.46 -7.53 21.28
CA THR A 105 7.84 -8.94 21.30
C THR A 105 6.91 -9.82 20.48
N GLY A 106 6.07 -9.22 19.63
CA GLY A 106 5.11 -9.93 18.82
C GLY A 106 3.68 -9.48 19.10
N TYR A 107 2.73 -10.01 18.34
CA TYR A 107 1.32 -9.63 18.47
C TYR A 107 0.75 -10.10 19.80
N SER A 108 -0.08 -9.24 20.41
CA SER A 108 -1.02 -9.61 21.48
C SER A 108 -2.21 -8.66 21.40
N ASP A 109 -3.38 -9.15 21.84
CA ASP A 109 -4.59 -8.30 21.90
C ASP A 109 -4.37 -7.14 22.85
N GLN A 110 -3.66 -7.38 23.94
CA GLN A 110 -3.35 -6.35 24.93
C GLN A 110 -2.49 -5.22 24.34
N ALA A 111 -1.47 -5.57 23.56
CA ALA A 111 -0.63 -4.58 22.88
C ALA A 111 -1.43 -3.84 21.80
N ALA A 112 -2.32 -4.51 21.09
CA ALA A 112 -3.17 -3.89 20.09
C ALA A 112 -4.11 -2.84 20.71
N ILE A 113 -4.68 -3.14 21.87
CA ILE A 113 -5.57 -2.22 22.61
C ILE A 113 -4.79 -1.06 23.19
N ALA A 114 -3.60 -1.31 23.74
CA ALA A 114 -2.79 -0.30 24.39
C ALA A 114 -2.26 0.77 23.42
N ARG A 115 -1.98 0.40 22.15
CA ARG A 115 -1.56 1.34 21.10
C ARG A 115 -0.35 2.20 21.53
N ALA A 116 0.71 1.58 22.05
CA ALA A 116 1.90 2.30 22.54
C ALA A 116 2.58 3.16 21.45
N ASP A 117 2.35 2.86 20.18
CA ASP A 117 2.85 3.65 19.05
C ASP A 117 2.20 5.04 18.94
N LYS A 118 1.11 5.28 19.67
CA LYS A 118 0.38 6.55 19.67
C LYS A 118 0.78 7.46 20.84
N ASP A 119 1.60 6.96 21.78
CA ASP A 119 2.09 7.77 22.90
C ASP A 119 3.36 8.59 22.54
#